data_376d1575c1132cd2d7ade73fec593287
#
_entry.id   376d1575c1132cd2d7ade73fec593287
#
_cell.length_a   1.000
_cell.length_b   1.000
_cell.length_c   1.000
_cell.angle_alpha   90.00
_cell.angle_beta   90.00
_cell.angle_gamma   90.00
#
_symmetry.space_group_name_H-M   'P 1'
#
loop_
_entity.id
_entity.type
_entity.pdbx_description
1 polymer ?
#
loop_
_entity_poly.entity_id
_entity_poly.type
_entity_poly.pdbx_seq_one_letter_code
_entity_poly.pdbx_strand_id
1 'polypeptide(L)'
;ALHGAADPQALLKQWHQSLQVGGFVMFSCLGPDSARELREIYQALGWPPAGHQLTDMHDWGDMLVETGFSEPVMDMERITLTYETPERLLQELRELGRNFHPARFGALRGRAWKKQLLQVLAQRLPRQADGRLALTLEVVYGHAFKAQPKIRVNALSAVSEQDMRAMLQGARSKS
;
A
#
# COMPACT_ATOMS: atom_id res chain seq x y z
N ALA A 1 -0.66 -10.09 3.94
CA ALA A 1 -1.24 -8.93 3.31
C ALA A 1 -0.16 -7.88 3.08
N LEU A 2 -0.24 -7.12 1.97
CA LEU A 2 0.80 -6.17 1.52
C LEU A 2 1.14 -5.11 2.58
N HIS A 3 0.13 -4.56 3.25
CA HIS A 3 0.31 -3.56 4.33
C HIS A 3 1.01 -4.06 5.60
N GLY A 4 1.29 -5.35 5.70
CA GLY A 4 2.06 -5.95 6.79
C GLY A 4 3.43 -6.47 6.35
N ALA A 5 3.85 -6.19 5.11
CA ALA A 5 5.17 -6.58 4.63
C ALA A 5 6.25 -5.73 5.32
N ALA A 6 7.30 -6.38 5.79
CA ALA A 6 8.43 -5.67 6.41
C ALA A 6 9.21 -4.83 5.41
N ASP A 7 9.25 -5.28 4.15
CA ASP A 7 9.82 -4.57 3.00
C ASP A 7 8.85 -4.72 1.81
N PRO A 8 7.94 -3.76 1.65
CA PRO A 8 6.95 -3.80 0.58
C PRO A 8 7.57 -3.67 -0.81
N GLN A 9 8.66 -2.91 -0.95
CA GLN A 9 9.34 -2.72 -2.22
C GLN A 9 10.02 -4.01 -2.69
N ALA A 10 10.67 -4.75 -1.79
CA ALA A 10 11.22 -6.07 -2.10
C ALA A 10 10.14 -7.07 -2.51
N LEU A 11 8.98 -7.03 -1.84
CA LEU A 11 7.84 -7.88 -2.19
C LEU A 11 7.29 -7.56 -3.58
N LEU A 12 7.10 -6.28 -3.91
CA LEU A 12 6.66 -5.84 -5.24
C LEU A 12 7.66 -6.26 -6.33
N LYS A 13 8.95 -6.13 -6.06
CA LYS A 13 10.01 -6.59 -6.97
C LYS A 13 9.95 -8.11 -7.20
N GLN A 14 9.70 -8.89 -6.16
CA GLN A 14 9.52 -10.33 -6.28
C GLN A 14 8.29 -10.67 -7.13
N TRP A 15 7.16 -9.98 -6.92
CA TRP A 15 5.97 -10.16 -7.76
C TRP A 15 6.24 -9.81 -9.21
N HIS A 16 6.91 -8.68 -9.47
CA HIS A 16 7.30 -8.29 -10.82
C HIS A 16 8.17 -9.37 -11.50
N GLN A 17 9.13 -9.94 -10.80
CA GLN A 17 9.98 -11.00 -11.34
C GLN A 17 9.20 -12.28 -11.67
N SER A 18 8.21 -12.63 -10.86
CA SER A 18 7.39 -13.85 -10.99
C SER A 18 6.34 -13.76 -12.11
N LEU A 19 5.97 -12.56 -12.54
CA LEU A 19 5.02 -12.35 -13.62
C LEU A 19 5.69 -12.54 -14.98
N GLN A 20 4.95 -13.04 -15.95
CA GLN A 20 5.33 -12.98 -17.37
C GLN A 20 5.14 -11.56 -17.93
N VAL A 21 5.81 -11.24 -19.02
CA VAL A 21 5.59 -9.99 -19.77
C VAL A 21 4.12 -9.90 -20.21
N GLY A 22 3.51 -8.75 -20.03
CA GLY A 22 2.08 -8.54 -20.24
C GLY A 22 1.19 -9.00 -19.08
N GLY A 23 1.76 -9.65 -18.06
CA GLY A 23 1.05 -9.96 -16.82
C GLY A 23 0.78 -8.70 -16.01
N PHE A 24 -0.10 -8.80 -15.03
CA PHE A 24 -0.49 -7.68 -14.17
C PHE A 24 -0.51 -8.09 -12.70
N VAL A 25 -0.41 -7.11 -11.82
CA VAL A 25 -0.70 -7.21 -10.40
C VAL A 25 -1.95 -6.41 -10.08
N MET A 26 -2.78 -6.94 -9.19
CA MET A 26 -3.90 -6.23 -8.58
C MET A 26 -3.89 -6.53 -7.09
N PHE A 27 -4.05 -5.51 -6.26
CA PHE A 27 -4.09 -5.68 -4.81
C PHE A 27 -5.01 -4.67 -4.15
N SER A 28 -5.40 -4.99 -2.92
CA SER A 28 -5.97 -4.02 -1.99
C SER A 28 -5.23 -4.08 -0.67
N CYS A 29 -5.13 -2.95 0.00
CA CYS A 29 -4.52 -2.85 1.33
C CYS A 29 -5.15 -1.72 2.13
N LEU A 30 -4.85 -1.68 3.43
CA LEU A 30 -5.30 -0.58 4.27
C LEU A 30 -4.45 0.66 4.03
N GLY A 31 -5.09 1.81 3.96
CA GLY A 31 -4.47 3.13 3.83
C GLY A 31 -4.31 3.86 5.17
N PRO A 32 -3.58 4.99 5.17
CA PRO A 32 -3.15 5.71 6.37
C PRO A 32 -4.30 6.25 7.23
N ASP A 33 -5.48 6.50 6.67
CA ASP A 33 -6.64 6.95 7.44
C ASP A 33 -7.38 5.81 8.16
N SER A 34 -7.01 4.54 7.96
CA SER A 34 -7.63 3.43 8.67
C SER A 34 -7.44 3.54 10.17
N ALA A 35 -8.56 3.49 10.92
CA ALA A 35 -8.61 3.64 12.38
C ALA A 35 -7.91 4.91 12.91
N ARG A 36 -7.94 6.02 12.17
CA ARG A 36 -7.32 7.29 12.56
C ARG A 36 -7.86 7.78 13.91
N GLU A 37 -9.14 7.63 14.17
CA GLU A 37 -9.80 8.02 15.42
C GLU A 37 -9.20 7.29 16.62
N LEU A 38 -8.86 6.02 16.46
CA LEU A 38 -8.21 5.23 17.49
C LEU A 38 -6.77 5.72 17.73
N ARG A 39 -6.02 6.03 16.67
CA ARG A 39 -4.65 6.57 16.79
C ARG A 39 -4.64 7.93 17.47
N GLU A 40 -5.56 8.81 17.12
CA GLU A 40 -5.72 10.12 17.75
C GLU A 40 -6.03 10.01 19.25
N ILE A 41 -6.91 9.09 19.64
CA ILE A 41 -7.21 8.81 21.05
C ILE A 41 -5.95 8.35 21.79
N TYR A 42 -5.20 7.40 21.22
CA TYR A 42 -3.96 6.90 21.83
C TYR A 42 -2.91 8.00 21.99
N GLN A 43 -2.73 8.81 20.96
CA GLN A 43 -1.81 9.96 20.97
C GLN A 43 -2.21 10.99 22.04
N ALA A 44 -3.47 11.37 22.10
CA ALA A 44 -4.00 12.35 23.06
C ALA A 44 -3.86 11.90 24.53
N LEU A 45 -3.76 10.58 24.76
CA LEU A 45 -3.59 10.01 26.09
C LEU A 45 -2.13 9.64 26.40
N GLY A 46 -1.18 9.94 25.48
CA GLY A 46 0.22 9.56 25.66
C GLY A 46 0.45 8.04 25.69
N TRP A 47 -0.47 7.28 25.09
CA TRP A 47 -0.31 5.83 25.03
C TRP A 47 0.61 5.42 23.89
N PRO A 48 1.33 4.28 24.02
CA PRO A 48 2.07 3.71 22.90
C PRO A 48 1.20 3.49 21.68
N PRO A 49 1.76 3.57 20.44
CA PRO A 49 0.99 3.53 19.20
C PRO A 49 -0.02 2.40 19.11
N ALA A 50 -1.23 2.72 18.68
CA ALA A 50 -2.33 1.76 18.51
C ALA A 50 -2.11 0.79 17.34
N GLY A 51 -1.36 1.19 16.33
CA GLY A 51 -1.06 0.42 15.12
C GLY A 51 0.21 0.92 14.45
N HIS A 52 0.69 0.19 13.45
CA HIS A 52 1.80 0.62 12.60
C HIS A 52 1.33 1.72 11.60
N GLN A 53 2.29 2.43 11.03
CA GLN A 53 2.01 3.35 9.93
C GLN A 53 1.66 2.56 8.67
N LEU A 54 0.63 3.00 8.00
CA LEU A 54 0.18 2.43 6.73
C LEU A 54 0.66 3.33 5.59
N THR A 55 0.99 2.71 4.48
CA THR A 55 1.53 3.39 3.30
C THR A 55 0.43 4.12 2.54
N ASP A 56 0.73 5.33 2.10
CA ASP A 56 -0.15 6.15 1.28
C ASP A 56 -0.31 5.59 -0.15
N MET A 57 -1.39 5.98 -0.80
CA MET A 57 -1.71 5.57 -2.17
C MET A 57 -0.63 6.01 -3.17
N HIS A 58 -0.08 7.22 -3.01
CA HIS A 58 0.95 7.75 -3.91
C HIS A 58 2.27 7.00 -3.73
N ASP A 59 2.67 6.72 -2.48
CA ASP A 59 3.87 5.93 -2.18
C ASP A 59 3.77 4.51 -2.79
N TRP A 60 2.58 3.89 -2.77
CA TRP A 60 2.36 2.61 -3.45
C TRP A 60 2.54 2.73 -4.96
N GLY A 61 2.01 3.80 -5.57
CA GLY A 61 2.18 4.09 -7.00
C GLY A 61 3.64 4.25 -7.38
N ASP A 62 4.40 5.04 -6.61
CA ASP A 62 5.82 5.26 -6.82
C ASP A 62 6.62 3.96 -6.69
N MET A 63 6.37 3.16 -5.66
CA MET A 63 7.01 1.85 -5.48
C MET A 63 6.72 0.88 -6.64
N LEU A 64 5.52 0.91 -7.22
CA LEU A 64 5.19 0.12 -8.42
C LEU A 64 6.07 0.54 -9.60
N VAL A 65 6.19 1.84 -9.87
CA VAL A 65 7.05 2.35 -10.95
C VAL A 65 8.51 2.01 -10.72
N GLU A 66 9.03 2.25 -9.52
CA GLU A 66 10.43 1.97 -9.14
C GLU A 66 10.80 0.49 -9.26
N THR A 67 9.85 -0.40 -9.00
CA THR A 67 10.06 -1.85 -9.12
C THR A 67 9.88 -2.39 -10.53
N GLY A 68 9.54 -1.52 -11.50
CA GLY A 68 9.51 -1.84 -12.92
C GLY A 68 8.13 -2.11 -13.50
N PHE A 69 7.07 -1.95 -12.72
CA PHE A 69 5.71 -1.99 -13.25
C PHE A 69 5.42 -0.73 -14.10
N SER A 70 4.50 -0.85 -15.03
CA SER A 70 4.02 0.22 -15.89
C SER A 70 2.54 0.48 -15.69
N GLU A 71 2.14 1.69 -16.02
CA GLU A 71 0.74 2.12 -16.00
C GLU A 71 0.04 1.84 -14.67
N PRO A 72 0.62 2.26 -13.51
CA PRO A 72 -0.03 2.05 -12.25
C PRO A 72 -1.34 2.84 -12.20
N VAL A 73 -2.42 2.15 -11.86
CA VAL A 73 -3.71 2.77 -11.55
C VAL A 73 -3.94 2.58 -10.06
N MET A 74 -4.08 3.69 -9.37
CA MET A 74 -4.32 3.69 -7.92
C MET A 74 -5.66 4.37 -7.63
N ASP A 75 -6.39 3.81 -6.69
CA ASP A 75 -7.65 4.35 -6.20
C ASP A 75 -7.76 4.12 -4.70
N MET A 76 -8.64 4.86 -4.03
CA MET A 76 -8.88 4.70 -2.61
C MET A 76 -10.32 5.05 -2.24
N GLU A 77 -10.84 4.37 -1.24
CA GLU A 77 -12.12 4.70 -0.65
C GLU A 77 -12.05 4.73 0.88
N ARG A 78 -12.90 5.54 1.49
CA ARG A 78 -13.11 5.58 2.93
C ARG A 78 -14.45 4.98 3.28
N ILE A 79 -14.41 3.93 4.08
CA ILE A 79 -15.58 3.21 4.57
C ILE A 79 -15.75 3.58 6.05
N THR A 80 -16.96 3.94 6.44
CA THR A 80 -17.29 4.14 7.85
C THR A 80 -17.87 2.84 8.42
N LEU A 81 -17.12 2.21 9.31
CA LEU A 81 -17.60 1.06 10.09
C LEU A 81 -18.33 1.56 11.33
N THR A 82 -19.46 0.94 11.66
CA THR A 82 -20.28 1.36 12.81
C THR A 82 -20.47 0.25 13.81
N TYR A 83 -20.41 0.58 15.11
CA TYR A 83 -20.45 -0.39 16.20
C TYR A 83 -21.42 0.06 17.28
N GLU A 84 -22.16 -0.89 17.84
CA GLU A 84 -23.06 -0.62 18.97
C GLU A 84 -22.29 -0.36 20.26
N THR A 85 -21.19 -1.09 20.45
CA THR A 85 -20.39 -1.02 21.68
C THR A 85 -18.89 -1.03 21.37
N PRO A 86 -18.07 -0.45 22.26
CA PRO A 86 -16.61 -0.51 22.14
C PRO A 86 -16.07 -1.95 22.18
N GLU A 87 -16.75 -2.85 22.89
CA GLU A 87 -16.38 -4.26 22.96
C GLU A 87 -16.47 -4.94 21.61
N ARG A 88 -17.54 -4.68 20.86
CA ARG A 88 -17.74 -5.23 19.53
C ARG A 88 -16.69 -4.70 18.58
N LEU A 89 -16.39 -3.40 18.61
CA LEU A 89 -15.32 -2.77 17.84
C LEU A 89 -13.98 -3.45 18.12
N LEU A 90 -13.60 -3.60 19.40
CA LEU A 90 -12.33 -4.24 19.77
C LEU A 90 -12.26 -5.71 19.38
N GLN A 91 -13.38 -6.41 19.38
CA GLN A 91 -13.44 -7.80 18.91
C GLN A 91 -13.12 -7.88 17.43
N GLU A 92 -13.77 -7.10 16.58
CA GLU A 92 -13.53 -7.10 15.14
C GLU A 92 -12.11 -6.64 14.77
N LEU A 93 -11.61 -5.58 15.43
CA LEU A 93 -10.21 -5.18 15.21
C LEU A 93 -9.20 -6.30 15.54
N ARG A 94 -9.51 -7.14 16.54
CA ARG A 94 -8.68 -8.29 16.90
C ARG A 94 -8.73 -9.39 15.84
N GLU A 95 -9.85 -9.56 15.17
CA GLU A 95 -10.02 -10.51 14.07
C GLU A 95 -9.27 -10.06 12.81
N LEU A 96 -9.18 -8.74 12.55
CA LEU A 96 -8.39 -8.16 11.46
C LEU A 96 -6.88 -8.34 11.64
N GLY A 97 -6.39 -8.50 12.87
CA GLY A 97 -4.97 -8.72 13.12
C GLY A 97 -4.46 -8.18 14.44
N ARG A 98 -3.13 -7.98 14.49
CA ARG A 98 -2.44 -7.51 15.69
C ARG A 98 -1.60 -6.28 15.37
N ASN A 99 -1.33 -5.49 16.42
CA ASN A 99 -0.44 -4.35 16.31
C ASN A 99 1.02 -4.81 16.20
N PHE A 100 1.65 -4.54 15.04
CA PHE A 100 3.06 -4.85 14.76
C PHE A 100 4.00 -3.65 14.96
N HIS A 101 3.50 -2.51 15.44
CA HIS A 101 4.33 -1.32 15.62
C HIS A 101 5.51 -1.60 16.57
N PRO A 102 6.77 -1.24 16.23
CA PRO A 102 7.94 -1.50 17.07
C PRO A 102 7.82 -0.88 18.47
N ALA A 103 7.26 0.32 18.57
CA ALA A 103 7.04 1.04 19.83
C ALA A 103 5.68 0.72 20.50
N ARG A 104 5.01 -0.37 20.11
CA ARG A 104 3.79 -0.79 20.80
C ARG A 104 4.09 -1.14 22.26
N PHE A 105 3.05 -1.18 23.07
CA PHE A 105 3.20 -1.68 24.44
C PHE A 105 3.69 -3.15 24.43
N GLY A 106 4.84 -3.39 25.02
CA GLY A 106 5.58 -4.65 24.89
C GLY A 106 5.13 -5.79 25.83
N ALA A 107 4.13 -5.55 26.70
CA ALA A 107 3.66 -6.51 27.67
C ALA A 107 2.14 -6.72 27.61
N LEU A 108 1.63 -7.66 28.41
CA LEU A 108 0.19 -7.85 28.56
C LEU A 108 -0.40 -6.71 29.39
N ARG A 109 -1.51 -6.15 28.90
CA ARG A 109 -2.27 -5.13 29.62
C ARG A 109 -3.38 -5.78 30.45
N GLY A 110 -3.47 -5.39 31.73
CA GLY A 110 -4.41 -5.97 32.66
C GLY A 110 -5.88 -5.53 32.46
N ARG A 111 -6.77 -6.09 33.29
CA ARG A 111 -8.22 -5.80 33.22
C ARG A 111 -8.55 -4.32 33.44
N ALA A 112 -7.82 -3.65 34.33
CA ALA A 112 -8.02 -2.23 34.62
C ALA A 112 -7.77 -1.37 33.37
N TRP A 113 -6.69 -1.64 32.64
CA TRP A 113 -6.41 -0.96 31.39
C TRP A 113 -7.49 -1.22 30.33
N LYS A 114 -7.95 -2.48 30.18
CA LYS A 114 -9.06 -2.81 29.28
C LYS A 114 -10.32 -2.01 29.60
N LYS A 115 -10.67 -1.91 30.88
CA LYS A 115 -11.81 -1.11 31.35
C LYS A 115 -11.66 0.35 30.98
N GLN A 116 -10.46 0.92 31.21
CA GLN A 116 -10.16 2.29 30.84
C GLN A 116 -10.26 2.51 29.32
N LEU A 117 -9.71 1.62 28.49
CA LEU A 117 -9.81 1.69 27.03
C LEU A 117 -11.28 1.72 26.59
N LEU A 118 -12.11 0.80 27.07
CA LEU A 118 -13.52 0.75 26.71
C LEU A 118 -14.27 2.04 27.07
N GLN A 119 -14.01 2.60 28.26
CA GLN A 119 -14.60 3.87 28.68
C GLN A 119 -14.17 5.03 27.75
N VAL A 120 -12.89 5.12 27.42
CA VAL A 120 -12.36 6.17 26.55
C VAL A 120 -12.94 6.05 25.14
N LEU A 121 -13.03 4.83 24.59
CA LEU A 121 -13.63 4.60 23.26
C LEU A 121 -15.11 5.00 23.25
N ALA A 122 -15.86 4.63 24.28
CA ALA A 122 -17.27 5.00 24.40
C ALA A 122 -17.50 6.53 24.44
N GLN A 123 -16.52 7.28 25.03
CA GLN A 123 -16.62 8.73 25.21
C GLN A 123 -16.06 9.52 24.04
N ARG A 124 -15.01 9.06 23.38
CA ARG A 124 -14.23 9.85 22.43
C ARG A 124 -14.40 9.46 20.98
N LEU A 125 -14.83 8.23 20.67
CA LEU A 125 -15.12 7.87 19.30
C LEU A 125 -16.29 8.68 18.75
N PRO A 126 -16.24 9.13 17.49
CA PRO A 126 -17.36 9.79 16.85
C PRO A 126 -18.57 8.86 16.80
N ARG A 127 -19.77 9.46 16.78
CA ARG A 127 -21.02 8.73 16.68
C ARG A 127 -21.77 9.12 15.42
N GLN A 128 -22.43 8.15 14.82
CA GLN A 128 -23.38 8.38 13.74
C GLN A 128 -24.71 8.92 14.30
N ALA A 129 -25.60 9.34 13.40
CA ALA A 129 -26.93 9.87 13.78
C ALA A 129 -27.80 8.87 14.57
N ASP A 130 -27.56 7.57 14.38
CA ASP A 130 -28.20 6.47 15.09
C ASP A 130 -27.56 6.16 16.46
N GLY A 131 -26.56 6.93 16.88
CA GLY A 131 -25.82 6.78 18.13
C GLY A 131 -24.70 5.72 18.11
N ARG A 132 -24.52 4.98 17.02
CA ARG A 132 -23.44 3.97 16.88
C ARG A 132 -22.09 4.64 16.83
N LEU A 133 -21.08 4.00 17.41
CA LEU A 133 -19.68 4.43 17.32
C LEU A 133 -19.20 4.26 15.88
N ALA A 134 -18.43 5.20 15.39
CA ALA A 134 -17.87 5.20 14.04
C ALA A 134 -16.36 5.02 14.06
N LEU A 135 -15.85 4.25 13.09
CA LEU A 135 -14.42 4.07 12.83
C LEU A 135 -14.20 4.16 11.33
N THR A 136 -13.22 4.94 10.91
CA THR A 136 -12.83 5.04 9.50
C THR A 136 -11.95 3.85 9.10
N LEU A 137 -12.26 3.25 7.96
CA LEU A 137 -11.40 2.30 7.27
C LEU A 137 -11.10 2.87 5.88
N GLU A 138 -9.84 3.07 5.56
CA GLU A 138 -9.39 3.45 4.23
C GLU A 138 -8.87 2.22 3.51
N VAL A 139 -9.36 1.98 2.31
CA VAL A 139 -8.91 0.89 1.44
C VAL A 139 -8.26 1.50 0.22
N VAL A 140 -7.02 1.13 -0.01
CA VAL A 140 -6.25 1.50 -1.21
C VAL A 140 -6.26 0.33 -2.16
N TYR A 141 -6.55 0.60 -3.42
CA TYR A 141 -6.52 -0.36 -4.53
C TYR A 141 -5.39 0.01 -5.47
N GLY A 142 -4.65 -0.99 -5.92
CA GLY A 142 -3.57 -0.81 -6.89
C GLY A 142 -3.65 -1.85 -8.00
N HIS A 143 -3.36 -1.40 -9.21
CA HIS A 143 -3.24 -2.24 -10.39
C HIS A 143 -2.07 -1.73 -11.25
N ALA A 144 -1.25 -2.63 -11.78
CA ALA A 144 -0.15 -2.28 -12.69
C ALA A 144 0.26 -3.47 -13.56
N PHE A 145 0.83 -3.19 -14.72
CA PHE A 145 1.29 -4.21 -15.68
C PHE A 145 2.80 -4.43 -15.62
N LYS A 146 3.23 -5.63 -15.96
CA LYS A 146 4.62 -5.88 -16.33
C LYS A 146 4.80 -5.60 -17.83
N ALA A 147 5.36 -4.43 -18.14
CA ALA A 147 5.62 -4.03 -19.52
C ALA A 147 6.70 -4.89 -20.19
N GLN A 148 6.69 -4.90 -21.51
CA GLN A 148 7.80 -5.40 -22.27
C GLN A 148 9.08 -4.59 -21.99
N PRO A 149 10.26 -5.23 -21.91
CA PRO A 149 11.51 -4.51 -21.78
C PRO A 149 11.63 -3.48 -22.90
N LYS A 150 11.82 -2.21 -22.56
CA LYS A 150 12.09 -1.18 -23.57
C LYS A 150 13.40 -1.55 -24.25
N ILE A 151 13.36 -1.76 -25.57
CA ILE A 151 14.58 -1.92 -26.36
C ILE A 151 15.35 -0.61 -26.19
N ARG A 152 16.55 -0.68 -25.61
CA ARG A 152 17.47 0.47 -25.60
C ARG A 152 17.90 0.68 -27.04
N VAL A 153 17.26 1.62 -27.71
CA VAL A 153 17.81 2.15 -28.96
C VAL A 153 19.06 2.92 -28.54
N ASN A 154 20.24 2.36 -28.85
CA ASN A 154 21.46 3.11 -28.69
C ASN A 154 21.36 4.34 -29.58
N ALA A 155 21.39 5.52 -28.98
CA ALA A 155 21.33 6.79 -29.68
C ALA A 155 22.59 7.06 -30.61
N LEU A 156 23.49 6.11 -30.67
CA LEU A 156 24.72 6.14 -31.47
C LEU A 156 24.80 4.91 -32.37
N SER A 157 23.88 4.77 -33.31
CA SER A 157 24.20 4.10 -34.56
C SER A 157 24.81 5.14 -35.50
N ALA A 158 26.05 5.56 -35.24
CA ALA A 158 26.83 6.23 -36.22
C ALA A 158 27.20 5.21 -37.30
N VAL A 159 26.45 5.19 -38.38
CA VAL A 159 26.84 4.44 -39.58
C VAL A 159 28.02 5.18 -40.14
N SER A 160 29.18 4.54 -40.18
CA SER A 160 30.38 5.18 -40.76
C SER A 160 30.14 5.48 -42.24
N GLU A 161 30.77 6.53 -42.73
CA GLU A 161 30.66 6.91 -44.16
C GLU A 161 31.05 5.73 -45.09
N GLN A 162 31.97 4.89 -44.63
CA GLN A 162 32.41 3.69 -45.35
C GLN A 162 31.32 2.61 -45.40
N ASP A 163 30.60 2.37 -44.31
CA ASP A 163 29.51 1.41 -44.27
C ASP A 163 28.32 1.88 -45.10
N MET A 164 28.04 3.17 -45.11
CA MET A 164 27.00 3.75 -45.95
C MET A 164 27.33 3.60 -47.45
N ARG A 165 28.58 3.84 -47.84
CA ARG A 165 29.05 3.61 -49.22
C ARG A 165 28.98 2.16 -49.63
N ALA A 166 29.34 1.21 -48.72
CA ALA A 166 29.25 -0.20 -49.00
C ALA A 166 27.81 -0.69 -49.18
N MET A 167 26.85 -0.20 -48.36
CA MET A 167 25.43 -0.48 -48.52
C MET A 167 24.87 0.04 -49.85
N LEU A 168 25.26 1.23 -50.29
CA LEU A 168 24.82 1.81 -51.55
C LEU A 168 25.40 1.07 -52.79
N GLN A 169 26.65 0.57 -52.71
CA GLN A 169 27.26 -0.21 -53.76
C GLN A 169 26.67 -1.62 -53.86
N GLY A 170 26.36 -2.26 -52.73
CA GLY A 170 25.69 -3.56 -52.71
C GLY A 170 24.27 -3.57 -53.24
N ALA A 171 23.55 -2.44 -53.16
CA ALA A 171 22.21 -2.28 -53.75
C ALA A 171 22.25 -2.12 -55.28
N ARG A 172 23.37 -1.61 -55.86
CA ARG A 172 23.54 -1.44 -57.34
C ARG A 172 23.92 -2.74 -58.07
N SER A 173 24.39 -3.75 -57.38
CA SER A 173 24.79 -5.02 -58.01
C SER A 173 23.66 -6.07 -58.12
N LYS A 174 22.47 -5.72 -57.69
CA LYS A 174 21.30 -6.59 -57.73
C LYS A 174 20.18 -6.10 -58.68
N SER A 175 20.50 -5.14 -59.60
CA SER A 175 19.60 -4.69 -60.65
C SER A 175 20.05 -5.20 -62.03
#